data_79017835d82fa420ba9fda29bdbfc143
#
_entry.id   79017835d82fa420ba9fda29bdbfc143
#
_cell.length_a   1.000
_cell.length_b   1.000
_cell.length_c   1.000
_cell.angle_alpha   90.00
_cell.angle_beta   90.00
_cell.angle_gamma   90.00
#
_symmetry.space_group_name_H-M   'P 1'
#
loop_
_entity.id
_entity.type
_entity.pdbx_description
1 polymer ?
#
loop_
_entity_poly.entity_id
_entity_poly.type
_entity_poly.pdbx_seq_one_letter_code
_entity_poly.pdbx_strand_id
1 'polypeptide(L)'
;MKKYISVLLIIVTIIFISACDDTNEIQTTMADFETYESSDSAVLYYPECHFNLDTITLGETKSCVFTYTNKGKAPLIISNVFTSCGCVSAEWDKQPLLSEQSDSINLDVTIQGPGYFQKAIVVKNNSINEPVATIRLEGYVIKGDD
;
A
#
# COMPACT_ATOMS: atom_id res chain seq x y z
N MET A 1 20.88 -38.44 69.20
CA MET A 1 21.67 -37.42 68.47
C MET A 1 21.78 -37.70 66.97
N LYS A 2 22.07 -38.95 66.50
CA LYS A 2 22.21 -39.21 65.04
C LYS A 2 20.96 -39.01 64.21
N LYS A 3 19.73 -39.25 64.76
CA LYS A 3 18.47 -39.07 64.05
C LYS A 3 18.14 -37.62 63.72
N TYR A 4 18.48 -36.66 64.58
CA TYR A 4 18.21 -35.23 64.35
C TYR A 4 19.19 -34.61 63.37
N ILE A 5 20.39 -35.13 63.24
CA ILE A 5 21.36 -34.66 62.28
C ILE A 5 20.90 -34.99 60.84
N SER A 6 20.31 -36.20 60.66
CA SER A 6 19.78 -36.61 59.34
C SER A 6 18.56 -35.79 58.92
N VAL A 7 17.66 -35.41 59.81
CA VAL A 7 16.52 -34.56 59.58
C VAL A 7 16.97 -33.12 59.26
N LEU A 8 17.96 -32.62 59.98
CA LEU A 8 18.52 -31.28 59.77
C LEU A 8 19.19 -31.17 58.41
N LEU A 9 19.91 -32.21 57.97
CA LEU A 9 20.52 -32.28 56.65
C LEU A 9 19.48 -32.29 55.53
N ILE A 10 18.36 -32.97 55.71
CA ILE A 10 17.28 -33.03 54.71
C ILE A 10 16.58 -31.66 54.60
N ILE A 11 16.37 -30.95 55.74
CA ILE A 11 15.76 -29.63 55.73
C ILE A 11 16.67 -28.61 55.06
N VAL A 12 18.00 -28.65 55.28
CA VAL A 12 18.97 -27.77 54.61
C VAL A 12 19.03 -28.05 53.12
N THR A 13 18.92 -29.30 52.66
CA THR A 13 18.88 -29.61 51.23
C THR A 13 17.60 -29.11 50.54
N ILE A 14 16.45 -29.11 51.27
CA ILE A 14 15.19 -28.58 50.72
C ILE A 14 15.19 -27.06 50.62
N ILE A 15 15.88 -26.34 51.51
CA ILE A 15 15.99 -24.89 51.47
C ILE A 15 16.90 -24.40 50.31
N PHE A 16 17.87 -25.24 49.89
CA PHE A 16 18.74 -24.88 48.77
C PHE A 16 18.13 -25.07 47.36
N ILE A 17 16.98 -25.73 47.25
CA ILE A 17 16.29 -25.92 45.93
C ILE A 17 15.31 -24.78 45.60
N SER A 18 15.05 -23.87 46.58
CA SER A 18 14.11 -22.76 46.38
C SER A 18 14.75 -21.42 46.01
N ALA A 19 16.02 -21.39 45.62
CA ALA A 19 16.72 -20.17 45.27
C ALA A 19 17.47 -20.29 43.95
N CYS A 20 16.75 -20.62 42.88
CA CYS A 20 17.18 -20.41 41.50
C CYS A 20 15.95 -20.54 40.60
N ASP A 21 15.16 -19.48 40.51
CA ASP A 21 14.25 -19.23 39.42
C ASP A 21 14.07 -17.73 39.27
N ASP A 22 15.18 -17.09 38.92
CA ASP A 22 15.19 -15.82 38.19
C ASP A 22 15.85 -16.05 36.84
N THR A 23 15.37 -17.03 36.09
CA THR A 23 15.45 -16.97 34.63
C THR A 23 14.27 -16.09 34.20
N ASN A 24 14.55 -14.81 34.12
CA ASN A 24 13.84 -13.92 33.25
C ASN A 24 14.12 -14.42 31.82
N GLU A 25 13.51 -15.56 31.47
CA GLU A 25 13.32 -15.94 30.09
C GLU A 25 12.42 -14.87 29.50
N ILE A 26 13.07 -13.98 28.74
CA ILE A 26 12.43 -13.27 27.66
C ILE A 26 11.91 -14.38 26.75
N GLN A 27 10.75 -14.93 27.10
CA GLN A 27 9.89 -15.57 26.13
C GLN A 27 9.43 -14.44 25.20
N THR A 28 10.30 -14.12 24.27
CA THR A 28 9.89 -13.55 23.00
C THR A 28 9.03 -14.62 22.37
N THR A 29 7.77 -14.68 22.80
CA THR A 29 6.75 -15.46 22.12
C THR A 29 6.70 -14.88 20.72
N MET A 30 7.03 -15.72 19.73
CA MET A 30 6.82 -15.46 18.31
C MET A 30 5.33 -15.15 17.99
N ALA A 31 4.50 -15.09 19.01
CA ALA A 31 3.08 -14.71 18.94
C ALA A 31 2.85 -13.19 18.93
N ASP A 32 3.83 -12.38 19.35
CA ASP A 32 3.68 -10.91 19.34
C ASP A 32 4.20 -10.25 18.05
N PHE A 33 4.70 -11.03 17.09
CA PHE A 33 5.00 -10.54 15.74
C PHE A 33 3.79 -10.61 14.79
N GLU A 34 2.73 -11.27 15.21
CA GLU A 34 1.46 -11.24 14.50
C GLU A 34 0.54 -10.23 15.16
N THR A 35 0.51 -9.08 14.66
CA THR A 35 -0.50 -8.03 14.71
C THR A 35 0.09 -6.67 15.06
N TYR A 36 1.16 -6.28 14.38
CA TYR A 36 1.11 -4.91 13.93
C TYR A 36 0.08 -4.89 12.81
N GLU A 37 -1.16 -5.14 13.18
CA GLU A 37 -2.29 -4.70 12.40
C GLU A 37 -2.11 -3.21 12.27
N SER A 38 -1.69 -2.77 11.10
CA SER A 38 -1.71 -1.37 10.68
C SER A 38 -3.17 -0.92 10.56
N SER A 39 -3.90 -1.02 11.68
CA SER A 39 -5.32 -0.65 11.76
C SER A 39 -5.55 0.83 11.44
N ASP A 40 -4.48 1.62 11.37
CA ASP A 40 -4.49 3.06 11.08
C ASP A 40 -3.69 3.43 9.82
N SER A 41 -3.59 2.53 8.84
CA SER A 41 -2.91 2.83 7.57
C SER A 41 -3.89 3.17 6.46
N ALA A 42 -3.45 3.96 5.49
CA ALA A 42 -4.17 4.17 4.25
C ALA A 42 -4.03 2.93 3.35
N VAL A 43 -5.09 2.52 2.68
CA VAL A 43 -5.12 1.40 1.74
C VAL A 43 -5.75 1.87 0.44
N LEU A 44 -4.97 1.85 -0.63
CA LEU A 44 -5.44 2.21 -1.96
C LEU A 44 -6.16 1.02 -2.60
N TYR A 45 -7.37 1.23 -3.07
CA TYR A 45 -8.14 0.30 -3.87
C TYR A 45 -8.64 0.97 -5.15
N TYR A 46 -8.56 0.28 -6.27
CA TYR A 46 -9.14 0.70 -7.55
C TYR A 46 -9.60 -0.52 -8.34
N PRO A 47 -10.73 -0.43 -9.07
CA PRO A 47 -11.25 -1.55 -9.84
C PRO A 47 -10.49 -1.78 -11.14
N GLU A 48 -9.90 -0.72 -11.71
CA GLU A 48 -9.26 -0.75 -13.02
C GLU A 48 -8.07 0.19 -13.07
N CYS A 49 -6.98 -0.24 -13.71
CA CYS A 49 -5.78 0.55 -13.94
C CYS A 49 -5.27 0.47 -15.39
N HIS A 50 -6.03 -0.19 -16.27
CA HIS A 50 -5.68 -0.37 -17.67
C HIS A 50 -6.84 0.11 -18.55
N PHE A 51 -6.61 1.21 -19.29
CA PHE A 51 -7.62 1.84 -20.13
C PHE A 51 -7.25 1.72 -21.60
N ASN A 52 -8.11 1.06 -22.37
CA ASN A 52 -8.03 1.06 -23.82
C ASN A 52 -8.85 2.25 -24.36
N LEU A 53 -8.18 3.17 -25.02
CA LEU A 53 -8.80 4.37 -25.60
C LEU A 53 -9.30 4.13 -27.03
N ASP A 54 -9.22 2.89 -27.51
CA ASP A 54 -9.61 2.48 -28.86
C ASP A 54 -8.86 3.25 -29.95
N THR A 55 -9.56 3.70 -30.96
CA THR A 55 -9.02 4.51 -32.05
C THR A 55 -9.35 5.98 -31.81
N ILE A 56 -8.33 6.83 -31.87
CA ILE A 56 -8.45 8.29 -31.76
C ILE A 56 -7.85 8.95 -33.01
N THR A 57 -8.35 10.13 -33.32
CA THR A 57 -7.83 10.93 -34.46
C THR A 57 -6.59 11.71 -34.01
N LEU A 58 -5.61 11.85 -34.91
CA LEU A 58 -4.40 12.61 -34.64
C LEU A 58 -4.72 14.04 -34.17
N GLY A 59 -4.19 14.42 -33.00
CA GLY A 59 -4.45 15.72 -32.37
C GLY A 59 -5.74 15.81 -31.56
N GLU A 60 -6.59 14.78 -31.60
CA GLU A 60 -7.76 14.67 -30.72
C GLU A 60 -7.33 14.42 -29.29
N THR A 61 -8.02 15.03 -28.33
CA THR A 61 -7.87 14.75 -26.91
C THR A 61 -8.92 13.77 -26.45
N LYS A 62 -8.48 12.66 -25.86
CA LYS A 62 -9.36 11.65 -25.27
C LYS A 62 -9.21 11.68 -23.76
N SER A 63 -10.33 11.76 -23.04
CA SER A 63 -10.32 11.76 -21.57
C SER A 63 -10.67 10.39 -21.02
N CYS A 64 -10.02 10.00 -19.92
CA CYS A 64 -10.41 8.86 -19.10
C CYS A 64 -10.27 9.18 -17.61
N VAL A 65 -10.97 8.43 -16.78
CA VAL A 65 -11.08 8.69 -15.34
C VAL A 65 -10.62 7.46 -14.58
N PHE A 66 -9.56 7.62 -13.79
CA PHE A 66 -9.11 6.59 -12.85
C PHE A 66 -9.75 6.86 -11.50
N THR A 67 -10.69 5.98 -11.11
CA THR A 67 -11.37 6.07 -9.81
C THR A 67 -10.66 5.21 -8.78
N TYR A 68 -10.49 5.73 -7.57
CA TYR A 68 -9.89 5.03 -6.45
C TYR A 68 -10.65 5.27 -5.15
N THR A 69 -10.47 4.36 -4.19
CA THR A 69 -11.12 4.38 -2.88
C THR A 69 -10.08 4.16 -1.80
N ASN A 70 -10.19 4.88 -0.69
CA ASN A 70 -9.42 4.57 0.50
C ASN A 70 -10.13 3.48 1.32
N LYS A 71 -9.63 2.26 1.29
CA LYS A 71 -10.12 1.14 2.11
C LYS A 71 -9.42 1.02 3.46
N GLY A 72 -8.49 1.92 3.74
CA GLY A 72 -7.80 2.02 5.02
C GLY A 72 -8.51 2.94 6.01
N LYS A 73 -8.00 3.01 7.24
CA LYS A 73 -8.53 3.88 8.29
C LYS A 73 -7.84 5.25 8.35
N ALA A 74 -6.54 5.29 8.00
CA ALA A 74 -5.82 6.56 7.88
C ALA A 74 -6.17 7.29 6.57
N PRO A 75 -6.08 8.62 6.51
CA PRO A 75 -6.30 9.39 5.30
C PRO A 75 -5.33 8.99 4.18
N LEU A 76 -5.85 8.73 2.98
CA LEU A 76 -5.07 8.47 1.77
C LEU A 76 -4.74 9.80 1.08
N ILE A 77 -3.48 9.99 0.73
CA ILE A 77 -2.98 11.20 0.09
C ILE A 77 -2.28 10.81 -1.22
N ILE A 78 -2.76 11.31 -2.34
CA ILE A 78 -2.05 11.24 -3.61
C ILE A 78 -1.03 12.39 -3.62
N SER A 79 0.24 12.05 -3.45
CA SER A 79 1.32 13.04 -3.34
C SER A 79 1.78 13.57 -4.70
N ASN A 80 1.74 12.73 -5.73
CA ASN A 80 2.10 13.14 -7.09
C ASN A 80 1.60 12.17 -8.15
N VAL A 81 1.39 12.69 -9.37
CA VAL A 81 1.04 11.91 -10.56
C VAL A 81 2.05 12.27 -11.66
N PHE A 82 2.84 11.28 -12.09
CA PHE A 82 3.84 11.45 -13.13
C PHE A 82 3.36 10.84 -14.43
N THR A 83 3.48 11.59 -15.50
CA THR A 83 3.23 11.13 -16.85
C THR A 83 4.56 10.99 -17.60
N SER A 84 4.70 9.95 -18.41
CA SER A 84 5.95 9.65 -19.14
C SER A 84 6.23 10.62 -20.29
N CYS A 85 5.28 11.46 -20.68
CA CYS A 85 5.40 12.43 -21.78
C CYS A 85 4.46 13.62 -21.54
N GLY A 86 4.69 14.73 -22.22
CA GLY A 86 3.77 15.87 -22.24
C GLY A 86 2.45 15.63 -23.01
N CYS A 87 2.22 14.39 -23.45
CA CYS A 87 1.03 13.99 -24.18
C CYS A 87 -0.13 13.53 -23.27
N VAL A 88 0.09 13.46 -21.96
CA VAL A 88 -0.93 13.15 -20.96
C VAL A 88 -0.89 14.23 -19.88
N SER A 89 -2.01 14.88 -19.62
CA SER A 89 -2.22 15.71 -18.43
C SER A 89 -3.04 14.95 -17.40
N ALA A 90 -2.80 15.24 -16.13
CA ALA A 90 -3.49 14.60 -15.01
C ALA A 90 -3.98 15.66 -14.02
N GLU A 91 -5.26 15.60 -13.66
CA GLU A 91 -5.86 16.46 -12.65
C GLU A 91 -6.48 15.60 -11.55
N TRP A 92 -6.16 15.91 -10.27
CA TRP A 92 -6.68 15.21 -9.10
C TRP A 92 -6.81 16.15 -7.91
N ASP A 93 -7.66 15.80 -6.96
CA ASP A 93 -7.73 16.52 -5.69
C ASP A 93 -6.49 16.19 -4.82
N LYS A 94 -5.92 17.21 -4.21
CA LYS A 94 -4.77 17.08 -3.29
C LYS A 94 -5.19 16.96 -1.83
N GLN A 95 -6.51 16.99 -1.55
CA GLN A 95 -7.02 16.82 -0.20
C GLN A 95 -6.87 15.36 0.26
N PRO A 96 -6.64 15.13 1.55
CA PRO A 96 -6.64 13.78 2.10
C PRO A 96 -8.00 13.10 1.95
N LEU A 97 -8.04 11.92 1.35
CA LEU A 97 -9.24 11.11 1.18
C LEU A 97 -9.47 10.26 2.44
N LEU A 98 -10.59 10.49 3.13
CA LEU A 98 -10.91 9.79 4.36
C LEU A 98 -11.29 8.33 4.09
N SER A 99 -11.36 7.52 5.18
CA SER A 99 -11.76 6.11 5.11
C SER A 99 -13.08 5.93 4.37
N GLU A 100 -13.15 4.91 3.50
CA GLU A 100 -14.30 4.51 2.68
C GLU A 100 -14.75 5.57 1.64
N GLN A 101 -14.04 6.69 1.51
CA GLN A 101 -14.31 7.68 0.48
C GLN A 101 -13.63 7.28 -0.84
N SER A 102 -14.23 7.73 -1.94
CA SER A 102 -13.71 7.55 -3.30
C SER A 102 -13.47 8.91 -3.94
N ASP A 103 -12.47 8.95 -4.83
CA ASP A 103 -12.13 10.09 -5.63
C ASP A 103 -11.57 9.63 -6.98
N SER A 104 -11.17 10.56 -7.85
CA SER A 104 -10.71 10.25 -9.19
C SER A 104 -9.54 11.11 -9.64
N ILE A 105 -8.74 10.54 -10.55
CA ILE A 105 -7.74 11.24 -11.34
C ILE A 105 -8.29 11.35 -12.77
N ASN A 106 -8.48 12.57 -13.25
CA ASN A 106 -8.85 12.83 -14.63
C ASN A 106 -7.59 12.87 -15.50
N LEU A 107 -7.58 12.12 -16.57
CA LEU A 107 -6.46 11.98 -17.49
C LEU A 107 -6.90 12.41 -18.89
N ASP A 108 -6.25 13.43 -19.46
CA ASP A 108 -6.45 13.87 -20.83
C ASP A 108 -5.24 13.47 -21.67
N VAL A 109 -5.51 12.77 -22.77
CA VAL A 109 -4.50 12.17 -23.64
C VAL A 109 -4.59 12.77 -25.03
N THR A 110 -3.49 13.38 -25.49
CA THR A 110 -3.38 13.96 -26.84
C THR A 110 -2.10 13.43 -27.49
N ILE A 111 -2.23 12.48 -28.41
CA ILE A 111 -1.08 11.84 -29.07
C ILE A 111 -0.72 12.58 -30.36
N GLN A 112 0.57 12.90 -30.54
CA GLN A 112 1.09 13.71 -31.65
C GLN A 112 1.54 12.90 -32.86
N GLY A 113 1.43 11.57 -32.83
CA GLY A 113 1.88 10.72 -33.93
C GLY A 113 0.92 9.56 -34.21
N PRO A 114 0.75 9.14 -35.48
CA PRO A 114 -0.10 8.03 -35.81
C PRO A 114 0.51 6.68 -35.40
N GLY A 115 -0.33 5.68 -35.20
CA GLY A 115 0.05 4.31 -34.83
C GLY A 115 -0.36 3.92 -33.42
N TYR A 116 0.05 2.71 -33.02
CA TYR A 116 -0.19 2.21 -31.64
C TYR A 116 0.59 3.01 -30.62
N PHE A 117 -0.04 3.31 -29.52
CA PHE A 117 0.62 3.92 -28.36
C PHE A 117 0.28 3.18 -27.07
N GLN A 118 1.24 3.20 -26.13
CA GLN A 118 1.06 2.79 -24.77
C GLN A 118 1.75 3.81 -23.85
N LYS A 119 1.05 4.22 -22.80
CA LYS A 119 1.54 5.21 -21.82
C LYS A 119 1.36 4.68 -20.41
N ALA A 120 2.33 4.96 -19.56
CA ALA A 120 2.28 4.66 -18.14
C ALA A 120 2.21 5.95 -17.34
N ILE A 121 1.29 6.01 -16.39
CA ILE A 121 1.12 7.09 -15.43
C ILE A 121 1.40 6.51 -14.05
N VAL A 122 2.33 7.13 -13.33
CA VAL A 122 2.77 6.69 -12.00
C VAL A 122 2.12 7.57 -10.94
N VAL A 123 1.35 6.96 -10.06
CA VAL A 123 0.64 7.62 -8.96
C VAL A 123 1.37 7.33 -7.66
N LYS A 124 1.99 8.34 -7.05
CA LYS A 124 2.61 8.23 -5.72
C LYS A 124 1.63 8.60 -4.63
N ASN A 125 1.54 7.76 -3.62
CA ASN A 125 0.62 7.92 -2.51
C ASN A 125 1.20 7.36 -1.20
N ASN A 126 0.49 7.50 -0.08
CA ASN A 126 0.90 7.04 1.24
C ASN A 126 0.28 5.69 1.66
N SER A 127 -0.34 4.94 0.73
CA SER A 127 -0.92 3.64 1.07
C SER A 127 0.15 2.61 1.42
N ILE A 128 -0.19 1.68 2.31
CA ILE A 128 0.73 0.63 2.73
C ILE A 128 0.82 -0.50 1.72
N ASN A 129 -0.26 -0.75 0.98
CA ASN A 129 -0.34 -1.85 0.02
C ASN A 129 0.29 -1.51 -1.33
N GLU A 130 0.17 -0.27 -1.79
CA GLU A 130 0.64 0.14 -3.12
C GLU A 130 1.04 1.62 -3.13
N PRO A 131 2.18 1.99 -2.51
CA PRO A 131 2.64 3.38 -2.43
C PRO A 131 2.99 3.99 -3.79
N VAL A 132 3.15 3.14 -4.80
CA VAL A 132 3.40 3.53 -6.20
C VAL A 132 2.51 2.71 -7.12
N ALA A 133 1.33 3.24 -7.46
CA ALA A 133 0.41 2.62 -8.41
C ALA A 133 0.75 3.05 -9.84
N THR A 134 0.45 2.19 -10.81
CA THR A 134 0.68 2.47 -12.22
C THR A 134 -0.60 2.30 -13.03
N ILE A 135 -1.03 3.39 -13.68
CA ILE A 135 -2.12 3.39 -14.64
C ILE A 135 -1.53 3.21 -16.04
N ARG A 136 -2.15 2.35 -16.85
CA ARG A 136 -1.75 2.09 -18.24
C ARG A 136 -2.83 2.56 -19.19
N LEU A 137 -2.42 3.34 -20.20
CA LEU A 137 -3.27 3.78 -21.30
C LEU A 137 -2.73 3.20 -22.59
N GLU A 138 -3.59 2.71 -23.45
CA GLU A 138 -3.23 2.25 -24.79
C GLU A 138 -4.31 2.61 -25.80
N GLY A 139 -3.94 2.60 -27.06
CA GLY A 139 -4.85 2.88 -28.16
C GLY A 139 -4.13 2.98 -29.49
N TYR A 140 -4.88 3.34 -30.53
CA TYR A 140 -4.35 3.50 -31.88
C TYR A 140 -4.73 4.86 -32.46
N VAL A 141 -3.77 5.61 -32.98
CA VAL A 141 -3.99 6.93 -33.60
C VAL A 141 -4.06 6.80 -35.11
N ILE A 142 -5.15 7.27 -35.69
CA ILE A 142 -5.31 7.40 -37.14
C ILE A 142 -5.12 8.86 -37.57
N LYS A 143 -4.73 9.06 -38.84
CA LYS A 143 -4.81 10.38 -39.47
C LYS A 143 -6.27 10.70 -39.75
N GLY A 144 -6.72 11.93 -39.45
CA GLY A 144 -8.00 12.40 -39.94
C GLY A 144 -8.01 12.42 -41.45
N ASP A 145 -9.16 12.13 -42.07
CA ASP A 145 -9.38 12.39 -43.48
C ASP A 145 -9.49 13.91 -43.68
N ASP A 146 -8.60 14.46 -44.49
CA ASP A 146 -8.64 15.86 -44.97
C ASP A 146 -9.74 16.06 -46.02
#